data_c17c18c104c140e5ed4b75d742a0cc08
#
_entry.id   c17c18c104c140e5ed4b75d742a0cc08
#
_cell.length_a   1.000
_cell.length_b   1.000
_cell.length_c   1.000
_cell.angle_alpha   90.00
_cell.angle_beta   90.00
_cell.angle_gamma   90.00
#
_symmetry.space_group_name_H-M   'P 1'
#
loop_
_entity.id
_entity.type
_entity.pdbx_description
1 polymer ?
#
loop_
_entity_poly.entity_id
_entity_poly.type
_entity_poly.pdbx_seq_one_letter_code
_entity_poly.pdbx_strand_id
1 'polypeptide(L)'
;MDTGKFRRLCHFLADSGNGGECYHNFIPTFDDGYVDNFDIAAPVLKEFGLPGIFFISTAMIGRHFNTPAGNRMEVMSRAMIRELSMAGFAIGSHGHEHSYLIRMASIELSEQLKKSRDILENIIGKQVTELSYPFGKWDERVVAAARTAGFSRAFAVHGGSCMDPRMVIPRIPVSGERETYMEKAAVSLKRRPIVMETLNFLRTLLTPPCNL
;
A
#
# COMPACT_ATOMS: atom_id res chain seq x y z
N MET A 1 -4.03 -13.05 -3.64
CA MET A 1 -5.33 -13.45 -3.02
C MET A 1 -6.30 -13.61 -4.16
N ASP A 2 -7.14 -14.65 -4.15
CA ASP A 2 -8.11 -14.81 -5.23
C ASP A 2 -9.26 -13.78 -5.07
N THR A 3 -9.91 -13.40 -6.18
CA THR A 3 -10.95 -12.36 -6.20
C THR A 3 -12.12 -12.68 -5.26
N GLY A 4 -12.50 -13.96 -5.13
CA GLY A 4 -13.57 -14.38 -4.22
C GLY A 4 -13.22 -14.15 -2.75
N LYS A 5 -11.98 -14.44 -2.36
CA LYS A 5 -11.49 -14.16 -1.00
C LYS A 5 -11.43 -12.67 -0.72
N PHE A 6 -10.97 -11.87 -1.70
CA PHE A 6 -10.92 -10.42 -1.55
C PHE A 6 -12.33 -9.83 -1.41
N ARG A 7 -13.31 -10.29 -2.19
CA ARG A 7 -14.71 -9.87 -2.07
C ARG A 7 -15.31 -10.21 -0.69
N ARG A 8 -15.03 -11.40 -0.16
CA ARG A 8 -15.47 -11.77 1.21
C ARG A 8 -14.86 -10.85 2.26
N LEU A 9 -13.58 -10.50 2.12
CA LEU A 9 -12.93 -9.53 3.00
C LEU A 9 -13.59 -8.15 2.92
N CYS A 10 -13.85 -7.65 1.72
CA CYS A 10 -14.52 -6.35 1.53
C CYS A 10 -15.95 -6.36 2.10
N HIS A 11 -16.69 -7.44 1.90
CA HIS A 11 -18.01 -7.62 2.50
C HIS A 11 -17.92 -7.56 4.03
N PHE A 12 -17.00 -8.30 4.65
CA PHE A 12 -16.77 -8.27 6.09
C PHE A 12 -16.44 -6.85 6.60
N LEU A 13 -15.57 -6.11 5.90
CA LEU A 13 -15.21 -4.74 6.27
C LEU A 13 -16.40 -3.78 6.14
N ALA A 14 -17.26 -3.97 5.16
CA ALA A 14 -18.43 -3.13 4.91
C ALA A 14 -19.59 -3.44 5.88
N ASP A 15 -19.84 -4.71 6.20
CA ASP A 15 -20.97 -5.15 7.05
C ASP A 15 -20.80 -4.79 8.54
N SER A 16 -19.59 -4.57 8.98
CA SER A 16 -19.30 -4.28 10.40
C SER A 16 -19.93 -2.98 10.93
N GLY A 17 -20.68 -2.27 10.07
CA GLY A 17 -21.46 -1.08 10.43
C GLY A 17 -22.83 -1.36 11.06
N ASN A 18 -23.35 -2.59 10.99
CA ASN A 18 -24.76 -2.87 11.34
C ASN A 18 -25.00 -3.54 12.69
N GLY A 19 -23.99 -3.79 13.53
CA GLY A 19 -24.30 -4.55 14.74
C GLY A 19 -23.25 -4.71 15.82
N GLY A 20 -22.40 -3.72 16.10
CA GLY A 20 -21.74 -3.71 17.40
C GLY A 20 -20.24 -3.54 17.49
N GLU A 21 -19.42 -3.75 16.49
CA GLU A 21 -17.99 -3.38 16.54
C GLU A 21 -17.59 -2.68 15.23
N CYS A 22 -17.25 -1.39 15.34
CA CYS A 22 -16.93 -0.51 14.22
C CYS A 22 -15.58 -0.89 13.57
N TYR A 23 -15.58 -1.64 12.47
CA TYR A 23 -14.39 -1.83 11.63
C TYR A 23 -14.25 -0.74 10.53
N HIS A 24 -15.00 0.35 10.62
CA HIS A 24 -14.95 1.50 9.69
C HIS A 24 -13.57 2.19 9.61
N ASN A 25 -12.62 1.77 10.45
CA ASN A 25 -11.28 2.35 10.50
C ASN A 25 -10.24 1.56 9.70
N PHE A 26 -10.62 0.47 9.01
CA PHE A 26 -9.69 -0.26 8.17
C PHE A 26 -9.63 0.35 6.77
N ILE A 27 -8.44 0.64 6.31
CA ILE A 27 -8.19 1.15 4.97
C ILE A 27 -7.34 0.13 4.22
N PRO A 28 -7.89 -0.59 3.23
CA PRO A 28 -7.11 -1.43 2.34
C PRO A 28 -6.01 -0.65 1.63
N THR A 29 -4.81 -1.20 1.58
CA THR A 29 -3.68 -0.59 0.88
C THR A 29 -3.06 -1.57 -0.11
N PHE A 30 -2.57 -1.04 -1.24
CA PHE A 30 -2.03 -1.80 -2.35
C PHE A 30 -0.69 -1.21 -2.75
N ASP A 31 0.37 -2.02 -2.74
CA ASP A 31 1.72 -1.58 -3.11
C ASP A 31 2.03 -1.87 -4.58
N ASP A 32 3.13 -1.30 -5.07
CA ASP A 32 3.76 -1.45 -6.38
C ASP A 32 2.97 -0.86 -7.57
N GLY A 33 1.65 -0.69 -7.47
CA GLY A 33 0.84 -0.11 -8.53
C GLY A 33 0.53 -1.06 -9.68
N TYR A 34 0.36 -2.36 -9.45
CA TYR A 34 0.01 -3.34 -10.48
C TYR A 34 -1.36 -3.08 -11.10
N VAL A 35 -1.52 -3.47 -12.37
CA VAL A 35 -2.77 -3.30 -13.15
C VAL A 35 -3.95 -4.03 -12.52
N ASP A 36 -3.74 -5.19 -11.88
CA ASP A 36 -4.81 -5.91 -11.17
C ASP A 36 -5.41 -5.12 -10.00
N ASN A 37 -4.66 -4.18 -9.43
CA ASN A 37 -5.18 -3.28 -8.41
C ASN A 37 -6.22 -2.31 -9.01
N PHE A 38 -6.03 -1.91 -10.26
CA PHE A 38 -6.98 -1.08 -11.01
C PHE A 38 -8.17 -1.90 -11.53
N ASP A 39 -7.89 -3.04 -12.19
CA ASP A 39 -8.91 -3.83 -12.88
C ASP A 39 -9.80 -4.65 -11.93
N ILE A 40 -9.29 -5.03 -10.76
CA ILE A 40 -9.96 -5.93 -9.83
C ILE A 40 -10.20 -5.27 -8.48
N ALA A 41 -9.16 -4.75 -7.83
CA ALA A 41 -9.29 -4.30 -6.45
C ALA A 41 -10.14 -3.02 -6.35
N ALA A 42 -9.89 -2.02 -7.17
CA ALA A 42 -10.62 -0.76 -7.12
C ALA A 42 -12.13 -0.91 -7.41
N PRO A 43 -12.58 -1.67 -8.45
CA PRO A 43 -14.01 -1.95 -8.65
C PRO A 43 -14.67 -2.63 -7.46
N VAL A 44 -14.01 -3.62 -6.84
CA VAL A 44 -14.54 -4.31 -5.66
C VAL A 44 -14.66 -3.35 -4.47
N LEU A 45 -13.63 -2.54 -4.19
CA LEU A 45 -13.71 -1.54 -3.12
C LEU A 45 -14.85 -0.56 -3.35
N LYS A 46 -15.03 -0.09 -4.60
CA LYS A 46 -16.11 0.82 -4.97
C LYS A 46 -17.49 0.19 -4.77
N GLU A 47 -17.66 -1.07 -5.14
CA GLU A 47 -18.91 -1.82 -4.94
C GLU A 47 -19.32 -1.87 -3.47
N PHE A 48 -18.35 -2.06 -2.57
CA PHE A 48 -18.59 -2.12 -1.12
C PHE A 48 -18.50 -0.76 -0.41
N GLY A 49 -18.29 0.35 -1.15
CA GLY A 49 -18.17 1.68 -0.56
C GLY A 49 -16.93 1.87 0.34
N LEU A 50 -15.88 1.06 0.13
CA LEU A 50 -14.69 1.07 0.96
C LEU A 50 -13.63 2.04 0.40
N PRO A 51 -12.90 2.76 1.27
CA PRO A 51 -11.73 3.53 0.87
C PRO A 51 -10.58 2.61 0.43
N GLY A 52 -9.57 3.19 -0.23
CA GLY A 52 -8.33 2.47 -0.57
C GLY A 52 -7.18 3.44 -0.79
N ILE A 53 -5.95 2.98 -0.54
CA ILE A 53 -4.73 3.72 -0.85
C ILE A 53 -3.89 2.86 -1.80
N PHE A 54 -3.52 3.43 -2.95
CA PHE A 54 -2.67 2.77 -3.94
C PHE A 54 -1.29 3.42 -3.94
N PHE A 55 -0.27 2.67 -3.52
CA PHE A 55 1.11 3.12 -3.47
C PHE A 55 1.85 2.73 -4.74
N ILE A 56 2.40 3.73 -5.43
CA ILE A 56 2.94 3.58 -6.78
C ILE A 56 4.47 3.76 -6.77
N SER A 57 5.19 2.78 -7.34
CA SER A 57 6.61 2.88 -7.67
C SER A 57 6.77 3.61 -9.00
N THR A 58 7.16 4.88 -8.96
CA THR A 58 6.98 5.78 -10.12
C THR A 58 7.88 5.51 -11.31
N ALA A 59 9.04 4.87 -11.14
CA ALA A 59 9.89 4.44 -12.25
C ALA A 59 9.28 3.27 -13.05
N MET A 60 8.32 2.58 -12.47
CA MET A 60 7.68 1.40 -13.06
C MET A 60 6.39 1.73 -13.83
N ILE A 61 5.89 2.95 -13.75
CA ILE A 61 4.63 3.37 -14.40
C ILE A 61 4.62 3.01 -15.89
N GLY A 62 3.61 2.25 -16.31
CA GLY A 62 3.43 1.78 -17.70
C GLY A 62 4.44 0.74 -18.17
N ARG A 63 5.20 0.16 -17.25
CA ARG A 63 6.20 -0.88 -17.54
C ARG A 63 5.70 -2.26 -17.13
N HIS A 64 6.47 -3.26 -17.57
CA HIS A 64 6.28 -4.65 -17.14
C HIS A 64 7.40 -5.03 -16.18
N PHE A 65 7.04 -5.87 -15.25
CA PHE A 65 7.96 -6.46 -14.30
C PHE A 65 7.87 -8.00 -14.43
N ASN A 66 9.01 -8.66 -14.58
CA ASN A 66 9.05 -10.12 -14.55
C ASN A 66 9.34 -10.58 -13.12
N THR A 67 8.43 -11.37 -12.54
CA THR A 67 8.67 -11.97 -11.23
C THR A 67 9.75 -13.04 -11.33
N PRO A 68 10.43 -13.41 -10.24
CA PRO A 68 11.37 -14.55 -10.23
C PRO A 68 10.75 -15.87 -10.69
N ALA A 69 9.43 -16.01 -10.59
CA ALA A 69 8.67 -17.16 -11.07
C ALA A 69 8.32 -17.10 -12.58
N GLY A 70 8.82 -16.09 -13.30
CA GLY A 70 8.61 -15.91 -14.74
C GLY A 70 7.27 -15.27 -15.13
N ASN A 71 6.43 -14.89 -14.18
CA ASN A 71 5.18 -14.20 -14.47
C ASN A 71 5.46 -12.74 -14.86
N ARG A 72 4.80 -12.27 -15.91
CA ARG A 72 4.83 -10.87 -16.32
C ARG A 72 3.75 -10.09 -15.58
N MET A 73 4.16 -9.13 -14.78
CA MET A 73 3.28 -8.20 -14.07
C MET A 73 3.29 -6.84 -14.78
N GLU A 74 2.12 -6.29 -15.00
CA GLU A 74 1.97 -4.97 -15.60
C GLU A 74 1.73 -3.92 -14.51
N VAL A 75 2.39 -2.77 -14.62
CA VAL A 75 2.21 -1.63 -13.73
C VAL A 75 1.31 -0.61 -14.41
N MET A 76 0.39 -0.03 -13.66
CA MET A 76 -0.58 0.95 -14.11
C MET A 76 0.06 2.06 -14.95
N SER A 77 -0.64 2.47 -15.99
CA SER A 77 -0.33 3.67 -16.77
C SER A 77 -0.67 4.95 -15.99
N ARG A 78 -0.13 6.08 -16.45
CA ARG A 78 -0.48 7.41 -15.89
C ARG A 78 -2.00 7.69 -15.97
N ALA A 79 -2.68 7.21 -17.01
CA ALA A 79 -4.12 7.36 -17.17
C ALA A 79 -4.89 6.61 -16.09
N MET A 80 -4.53 5.34 -15.83
CA MET A 80 -5.16 4.51 -14.79
C MET A 80 -4.96 5.11 -13.38
N ILE A 81 -3.77 5.61 -13.06
CA ILE A 81 -3.50 6.27 -11.78
C ILE A 81 -4.37 7.53 -11.61
N ARG A 82 -4.52 8.32 -12.67
CA ARG A 82 -5.40 9.50 -12.65
C ARG A 82 -6.85 9.10 -12.44
N GLU A 83 -7.32 8.06 -13.10
CA GLU A 83 -8.68 7.54 -12.97
C GLU A 83 -8.98 7.05 -11.56
N LEU A 84 -8.06 6.32 -10.90
CA LEU A 84 -8.18 5.95 -9.48
C LEU A 84 -8.35 7.18 -8.59
N SER A 85 -7.54 8.22 -8.80
CA SER A 85 -7.63 9.47 -8.03
C SER A 85 -8.96 10.19 -8.26
N MET A 86 -9.46 10.21 -9.52
CA MET A 86 -10.77 10.79 -9.86
C MET A 86 -11.94 9.97 -9.29
N ALA A 87 -11.77 8.65 -9.16
CA ALA A 87 -12.74 7.78 -8.51
C ALA A 87 -12.78 7.93 -6.98
N GLY A 88 -11.92 8.77 -6.38
CA GLY A 88 -11.91 9.07 -4.95
C GLY A 88 -10.91 8.25 -4.13
N PHE A 89 -10.13 7.37 -4.75
CA PHE A 89 -9.09 6.63 -4.06
C PHE A 89 -7.86 7.50 -3.79
N ALA A 90 -7.19 7.24 -2.67
CA ALA A 90 -5.93 7.90 -2.35
C ALA A 90 -4.78 7.29 -3.16
N ILE A 91 -3.90 8.15 -3.67
CA ILE A 91 -2.67 7.76 -4.35
C ILE A 91 -1.50 8.15 -3.46
N GLY A 92 -0.64 7.18 -3.14
CA GLY A 92 0.57 7.36 -2.36
C GLY A 92 1.83 6.97 -3.13
N SER A 93 2.97 7.37 -2.62
CA SER A 93 4.28 6.97 -3.17
C SER A 93 4.73 5.62 -2.61
N HIS A 94 5.33 4.79 -3.47
CA HIS A 94 6.12 3.62 -3.06
C HIS A 94 7.59 3.79 -3.47
N GLY A 95 8.11 5.03 -3.35
CA GLY A 95 9.41 5.40 -3.86
C GLY A 95 9.44 5.58 -5.38
N HIS A 96 10.64 5.91 -5.91
CA HIS A 96 10.82 6.02 -7.36
C HIS A 96 11.19 4.66 -7.97
N GLU A 97 12.28 4.05 -7.55
CA GLU A 97 12.84 2.82 -8.16
C GLU A 97 12.50 1.53 -7.40
N HIS A 98 11.63 1.57 -6.39
CA HIS A 98 11.33 0.43 -5.52
C HIS A 98 12.59 -0.22 -4.93
N SER A 99 13.46 0.59 -4.36
CA SER A 99 14.75 0.16 -3.79
C SER A 99 14.74 0.28 -2.26
N TYR A 100 15.69 -0.39 -1.60
CA TYR A 100 15.87 -0.28 -0.14
C TYR A 100 16.35 1.13 0.24
N LEU A 101 15.43 2.01 0.68
CA LEU A 101 15.72 3.39 1.06
C LEU A 101 16.79 3.51 2.16
N ILE A 102 16.84 2.54 3.08
CA ILE A 102 17.84 2.48 4.16
C ILE A 102 19.28 2.27 3.66
N ARG A 103 19.47 1.85 2.40
CA ARG A 103 20.79 1.61 1.80
C ARG A 103 21.28 2.77 0.94
N MET A 104 20.44 3.76 0.69
CA MET A 104 20.77 4.91 -0.17
C MET A 104 21.60 5.95 0.58
N ALA A 105 22.48 6.65 -0.14
CA ALA A 105 23.10 7.86 0.37
C ALA A 105 22.06 8.95 0.58
N SER A 106 22.31 9.92 1.49
CA SER A 106 21.29 10.92 1.88
C SER A 106 20.81 11.79 0.72
N ILE A 107 21.70 12.12 -0.22
CA ILE A 107 21.34 12.89 -1.41
C ILE A 107 20.40 12.09 -2.30
N GLU A 108 20.79 10.87 -2.65
CA GLU A 108 20.01 9.95 -3.47
C GLU A 108 18.63 9.67 -2.84
N LEU A 109 18.59 9.41 -1.53
CA LEU A 109 17.35 9.19 -0.79
C LEU A 109 16.39 10.38 -0.93
N SER A 110 16.89 11.61 -0.77
CA SER A 110 16.07 12.82 -0.89
C SER A 110 15.53 12.98 -2.31
N GLU A 111 16.37 12.73 -3.32
CA GLU A 111 15.99 12.79 -4.74
C GLU A 111 14.93 11.74 -5.08
N GLN A 112 15.10 10.49 -4.65
CA GLN A 112 14.15 9.39 -4.86
C GLN A 112 12.77 9.73 -4.29
N LEU A 113 12.71 10.23 -3.05
CA LEU A 113 11.47 10.55 -2.38
C LEU A 113 10.77 11.76 -3.03
N LYS A 114 11.50 12.85 -3.26
CA LYS A 114 10.96 14.05 -3.91
C LYS A 114 10.49 13.75 -5.33
N LYS A 115 11.30 13.07 -6.14
CA LYS A 115 10.99 12.73 -7.54
C LYS A 115 9.73 11.87 -7.63
N SER A 116 9.58 10.87 -6.76
CA SER A 116 8.38 10.03 -6.75
C SER A 116 7.12 10.84 -6.44
N ARG A 117 7.18 11.73 -5.47
CA ARG A 117 6.08 12.62 -5.10
C ARG A 117 5.71 13.55 -6.25
N ASP A 118 6.68 14.28 -6.79
CA ASP A 118 6.48 15.25 -7.88
C ASP A 118 5.83 14.59 -9.11
N ILE A 119 6.27 13.37 -9.48
CA ILE A 119 5.69 12.62 -10.60
C ILE A 119 4.21 12.31 -10.35
N LEU A 120 3.86 11.83 -9.15
CA LEU A 120 2.47 11.48 -8.82
C LEU A 120 1.59 12.73 -8.75
N GLU A 121 2.05 13.81 -8.12
CA GLU A 121 1.33 15.08 -8.07
C GLU A 121 1.06 15.64 -9.47
N ASN A 122 2.03 15.55 -10.39
CA ASN A 122 1.85 15.91 -11.79
C ASN A 122 0.83 15.01 -12.54
N ILE A 123 0.69 13.74 -12.12
CA ILE A 123 -0.30 12.84 -12.74
C ILE A 123 -1.70 13.17 -12.25
N ILE A 124 -1.88 13.34 -10.93
CA ILE A 124 -3.22 13.43 -10.34
C ILE A 124 -3.71 14.87 -10.11
N GLY A 125 -2.82 15.86 -10.21
CA GLY A 125 -3.15 17.28 -9.98
C GLY A 125 -3.48 17.62 -8.52
N LYS A 126 -3.07 16.78 -7.56
CA LYS A 126 -3.33 16.94 -6.13
C LYS A 126 -2.04 16.63 -5.34
N GLN A 127 -1.97 17.09 -4.10
CA GLN A 127 -0.87 16.75 -3.20
C GLN A 127 -0.85 15.25 -2.88
N VAL A 128 0.35 14.66 -2.85
CA VAL A 128 0.61 13.30 -2.42
C VAL A 128 1.30 13.33 -1.06
N THR A 129 0.59 12.94 -0.03
CA THR A 129 1.02 13.04 1.36
C THR A 129 1.33 11.70 2.03
N GLU A 130 1.02 10.60 1.36
CA GLU A 130 1.23 9.24 1.84
C GLU A 130 2.44 8.58 1.17
N LEU A 131 3.24 7.88 1.98
CA LEU A 131 4.37 7.05 1.56
C LEU A 131 4.20 5.62 2.11
N SER A 132 4.44 4.60 1.31
CA SER A 132 4.72 3.25 1.79
C SER A 132 6.21 2.97 1.60
N TYR A 133 6.90 2.57 2.67
CA TYR A 133 8.32 2.23 2.58
C TYR A 133 8.51 0.94 1.78
N PRO A 134 9.30 0.94 0.68
CA PRO A 134 9.62 -0.28 -0.04
C PRO A 134 10.17 -1.36 0.90
N PHE A 135 9.69 -2.59 0.75
CA PHE A 135 10.00 -3.74 1.62
C PHE A 135 9.64 -3.54 3.11
N GLY A 136 8.87 -2.49 3.44
CA GLY A 136 8.53 -2.11 4.82
C GLY A 136 9.72 -1.68 5.68
N LYS A 137 10.89 -1.38 5.07
CA LYS A 137 12.13 -1.05 5.79
C LYS A 137 12.33 0.46 5.89
N TRP A 138 12.61 0.91 7.11
CA TRP A 138 12.84 2.30 7.45
C TRP A 138 13.88 2.44 8.57
N ASP A 139 14.46 3.61 8.70
CA ASP A 139 15.24 4.11 9.83
C ASP A 139 14.93 5.59 10.04
N GLU A 140 15.45 6.21 11.11
CA GLU A 140 15.18 7.61 11.45
C GLU A 140 15.65 8.58 10.36
N ARG A 141 16.70 8.25 9.62
CA ARG A 141 17.20 9.02 8.48
C ARG A 141 16.20 9.02 7.33
N VAL A 142 15.62 7.85 7.02
CA VAL A 142 14.58 7.70 6.00
C VAL A 142 13.31 8.45 6.40
N VAL A 143 12.91 8.36 7.67
CA VAL A 143 11.77 9.11 8.22
C VAL A 143 11.98 10.61 8.08
N ALA A 144 13.16 11.13 8.46
CA ALA A 144 13.49 12.55 8.34
C ALA A 144 13.46 13.03 6.87
N ALA A 145 14.03 12.23 5.96
CA ALA A 145 14.01 12.51 4.52
C ALA A 145 12.58 12.51 3.94
N ALA A 146 11.73 11.57 4.36
CA ALA A 146 10.34 11.50 3.92
C ALA A 146 9.54 12.74 4.37
N ARG A 147 9.74 13.20 5.60
CA ARG A 147 9.12 14.45 6.10
C ARG A 147 9.60 15.66 5.30
N THR A 148 10.90 15.76 5.07
CA THR A 148 11.50 16.85 4.27
C THR A 148 10.99 16.85 2.83
N ALA A 149 10.75 15.67 2.26
CA ALA A 149 10.13 15.53 0.95
C ALA A 149 8.64 15.92 0.94
N GLY A 150 8.00 16.14 2.12
CA GLY A 150 6.63 16.63 2.26
C GLY A 150 5.58 15.54 2.47
N PHE A 151 5.98 14.30 2.79
CA PHE A 151 5.06 13.28 3.25
C PHE A 151 4.63 13.53 4.69
N SER A 152 3.35 13.36 4.98
CA SER A 152 2.78 13.56 6.33
C SER A 152 2.39 12.26 7.02
N ARG A 153 2.25 11.17 6.25
CA ARG A 153 2.01 9.81 6.75
C ARG A 153 2.87 8.81 5.99
N ALA A 154 3.44 7.84 6.72
CA ALA A 154 4.18 6.78 6.06
C ALA A 154 3.88 5.41 6.70
N PHE A 155 3.85 4.39 5.87
CA PHE A 155 3.38 3.06 6.19
C PHE A 155 4.51 2.04 6.11
N ALA A 156 4.59 1.18 7.12
CA ALA A 156 5.60 0.14 7.24
C ALA A 156 4.95 -1.24 7.47
N VAL A 157 5.65 -2.32 7.11
CA VAL A 157 5.18 -3.69 7.41
C VAL A 157 5.24 -3.96 8.90
N HIS A 158 6.30 -3.47 9.55
CA HIS A 158 6.48 -3.61 10.99
C HIS A 158 6.52 -2.23 11.63
N GLY A 159 5.75 -2.07 12.69
CA GLY A 159 5.85 -0.89 13.55
C GLY A 159 7.19 -0.86 14.27
N GLY A 160 7.54 0.30 14.82
CA GLY A 160 8.73 0.49 15.63
C GLY A 160 8.58 1.73 16.49
N SER A 161 9.51 1.94 17.42
CA SER A 161 9.57 3.17 18.17
C SER A 161 10.13 4.26 17.28
N CYS A 162 9.28 5.18 16.85
CA CYS A 162 9.64 6.36 16.07
C CYS A 162 9.13 7.60 16.79
N MET A 163 9.86 8.70 16.72
CA MET A 163 9.45 9.98 17.34
C MET A 163 8.14 10.52 16.77
N ASP A 164 7.83 10.23 15.49
CA ASP A 164 6.54 10.57 14.88
C ASP A 164 5.80 9.30 14.43
N PRO A 165 4.85 8.80 15.21
CA PRO A 165 4.13 7.56 14.89
C PRO A 165 3.32 7.63 13.59
N ARG A 166 3.05 8.83 13.04
CA ARG A 166 2.40 8.98 11.72
C ARG A 166 3.33 8.61 10.57
N MET A 167 4.64 8.62 10.81
CA MET A 167 5.66 8.24 9.80
C MET A 167 6.05 6.77 9.88
N VAL A 168 5.46 5.99 10.78
CA VAL A 168 5.69 4.53 10.89
C VAL A 168 4.38 3.85 11.28
N ILE A 169 3.38 3.98 10.44
CA ILE A 169 2.06 3.36 10.64
C ILE A 169 2.19 1.87 10.29
N PRO A 170 2.00 0.97 11.27
CA PRO A 170 2.07 -0.46 10.99
C PRO A 170 0.87 -0.91 10.15
N ARG A 171 1.09 -1.88 9.27
CA ARG A 171 0.06 -2.49 8.44
C ARG A 171 -0.12 -3.97 8.80
N ILE A 172 -1.32 -4.48 8.62
CA ILE A 172 -1.63 -5.90 8.76
C ILE A 172 -1.54 -6.53 7.37
N PRO A 173 -0.56 -7.43 7.13
CA PRO A 173 -0.47 -8.12 5.86
C PRO A 173 -1.64 -9.09 5.71
N VAL A 174 -2.36 -9.02 4.59
CA VAL A 174 -3.45 -9.92 4.24
C VAL A 174 -2.94 -10.92 3.20
N SER A 175 -2.67 -12.15 3.63
CA SER A 175 -2.35 -13.27 2.74
C SER A 175 -3.55 -14.20 2.62
N GLY A 176 -3.76 -14.81 1.44
CA GLY A 176 -4.93 -15.63 1.14
C GLY A 176 -5.17 -16.85 2.02
N GLU A 177 -4.27 -17.16 2.96
CA GLU A 177 -4.34 -18.35 3.82
C GLU A 177 -4.72 -18.06 5.28
N ARG A 178 -4.88 -16.78 5.68
CA ARG A 178 -5.07 -16.40 7.09
C ARG A 178 -6.34 -15.61 7.34
N GLU A 179 -7.51 -16.17 7.03
CA GLU A 179 -8.81 -15.62 7.47
C GLU A 179 -8.87 -15.43 8.99
N THR A 180 -8.22 -16.32 9.76
CA THR A 180 -8.10 -16.27 11.22
C THR A 180 -7.34 -15.08 11.79
N TYR A 181 -6.51 -14.39 10.98
CA TYR A 181 -5.78 -13.20 11.47
C TYR A 181 -6.67 -11.96 11.56
N MET A 182 -7.67 -11.86 10.69
CA MET A 182 -8.63 -10.74 10.70
C MET A 182 -9.47 -10.75 11.98
N GLU A 183 -9.97 -11.91 12.37
CA GLU A 183 -10.74 -12.05 13.63
C GLU A 183 -9.87 -11.72 14.85
N LYS A 184 -8.61 -12.18 14.87
CA LYS A 184 -7.70 -11.90 15.98
C LYS A 184 -7.19 -10.45 16.00
N ALA A 185 -6.95 -9.85 14.83
CA ALA A 185 -6.57 -8.44 14.73
C ALA A 185 -7.72 -7.52 15.15
N ALA A 186 -8.93 -7.82 14.75
CA ALA A 186 -10.15 -7.12 15.16
C ALA A 186 -10.34 -7.11 16.69
N VAL A 187 -10.08 -8.23 17.34
CA VAL A 187 -10.18 -8.36 18.81
C VAL A 187 -9.06 -7.58 19.53
N SER A 188 -7.84 -7.54 18.98
CA SER A 188 -6.67 -6.91 19.62
C SER A 188 -6.64 -5.37 19.49
N LEU A 189 -7.41 -4.78 18.57
CA LEU A 189 -7.17 -3.42 18.07
C LEU A 189 -8.33 -2.45 18.30
N LYS A 190 -9.10 -2.64 19.34
CA LYS A 190 -10.28 -1.85 19.72
C LYS A 190 -10.12 -0.32 19.81
N ARG A 191 -8.94 0.27 19.56
CA ARG A 191 -8.70 1.69 19.87
C ARG A 191 -7.90 2.53 18.87
N ARG A 192 -7.48 2.04 17.69
CA ARG A 192 -6.73 2.84 16.71
C ARG A 192 -7.13 2.49 15.27
N PRO A 193 -7.15 3.46 14.34
CA PRO A 193 -7.33 3.16 12.92
C PRO A 193 -6.20 2.25 12.45
N ILE A 194 -6.57 1.17 11.76
CA ILE A 194 -5.64 0.15 11.28
C ILE A 194 -5.63 0.20 9.78
N VAL A 195 -4.44 0.30 9.23
CA VAL A 195 -4.21 0.21 7.80
C VAL A 195 -3.86 -1.22 7.45
N MET A 196 -4.60 -1.80 6.50
CA MET A 196 -4.37 -3.15 6.00
C MET A 196 -3.58 -3.11 4.72
N GLU A 197 -2.48 -3.84 4.67
CA GLU A 197 -1.76 -4.11 3.44
C GLU A 197 -2.36 -5.34 2.76
N THR A 198 -2.94 -5.16 1.59
CA THR A 198 -3.21 -6.26 0.69
C THR A 198 -1.91 -6.56 -0.06
N LEU A 199 -1.20 -7.60 0.37
CA LEU A 199 -0.04 -8.11 -0.36
C LEU A 199 -0.46 -8.45 -1.78
N ASN A 200 0.35 -8.02 -2.73
CA ASN A 200 0.19 -8.18 -4.16
C ASN A 200 -0.53 -9.48 -4.54
N PHE A 201 -1.62 -9.33 -5.23
CA PHE A 201 -2.62 -10.35 -5.55
C PHE A 201 -2.04 -11.64 -6.17
N LEU A 202 -0.87 -11.60 -6.78
CA LEU A 202 -0.26 -12.72 -7.50
C LEU A 202 1.06 -13.26 -6.90
N ARG A 203 1.63 -12.62 -5.88
CA ARG A 203 2.90 -13.10 -5.31
C ARG A 203 2.77 -14.40 -4.52
N THR A 204 1.58 -14.74 -4.05
CA THR A 204 1.36 -15.85 -3.12
C THR A 204 1.21 -17.22 -3.78
N LEU A 205 1.12 -17.30 -5.11
CA LEU A 205 0.94 -18.60 -5.79
C LEU A 205 2.24 -19.33 -6.15
N LEU A 206 3.42 -18.71 -6.05
CA LEU A 206 4.63 -19.27 -6.67
C LEU A 206 5.97 -19.11 -5.91
N THR A 207 5.97 -18.75 -4.63
CA THR A 207 7.23 -18.85 -3.86
C THR A 207 7.11 -19.91 -2.78
N PRO A 208 7.95 -20.97 -2.83
CA PRO A 208 8.11 -21.85 -1.67
C PRO A 208 8.66 -21.05 -0.49
N PRO A 209 8.34 -21.42 0.76
CA PRO A 209 8.90 -20.75 1.92
C PRO A 209 10.42 -20.83 1.85
N CYS A 210 11.10 -19.68 1.80
CA CYS A 210 12.52 -19.64 2.08
C CYS A 210 12.70 -20.02 3.54
N ASN A 211 13.16 -21.26 3.74
CA ASN A 211 13.81 -21.65 4.97
C ASN A 211 15.11 -20.81 5.11
N LEU A 212 15.10 -19.88 6.08
CA LEU A 212 16.23 -19.49 6.91
C LEU A 212 15.72 -18.57 8.01
#